data_a348a5b92a0d8d9c144f8bc7e3aeaa59
#
_entry.id   a348a5b92a0d8d9c144f8bc7e3aeaa59
#
_cell.length_a   1.000
_cell.length_b   1.000
_cell.length_c   1.000
_cell.angle_alpha   90.00
_cell.angle_beta   90.00
_cell.angle_gamma   90.00
#
_symmetry.space_group_name_H-M   'P 1'
#
loop_
_entity.id
_entity.type
_entity.pdbx_description
1 polymer ?
#
loop_
_entity_poly.entity_id
_entity_poly.type
_entity_poly.pdbx_seq_one_letter_code
_entity_poly.pdbx_strand_id
1 'polypeptide(L)'
;MKLKILAAAAGLFACVVSAAEARPVSYEGGWTVIGERDRTSTYALVHYTPHYEWSFGVRTEWMRDDDVVFNGVQATHLVHRWFEPDSQANLYAYAGAGLAEGIDANPMASDAAGFAGVMADWETRRWFASYEARVSDFGAGADAMQAARLGVAPYLGDFGDLHTWVMVEIDQRPERDTPVTATPLLRFFKGSALLEIG
;
A
#
# COMPACT_ATOMS: atom_id res chain seq x y z
N MET A 1 4.75 -29.39 -10.76
CA MET A 1 3.57 -28.64 -11.22
C MET A 1 3.43 -27.27 -10.54
N LYS A 2 4.35 -26.89 -9.62
CA LYS A 2 4.31 -25.64 -8.83
C LYS A 2 4.91 -24.41 -9.52
N LEU A 3 5.66 -24.55 -10.62
CA LEU A 3 6.35 -23.46 -11.30
C LEU A 3 5.48 -22.66 -12.30
N LYS A 4 4.26 -23.11 -12.61
CA LYS A 4 3.40 -22.48 -13.62
C LYS A 4 2.49 -21.38 -13.09
N ILE A 5 2.31 -21.28 -11.78
CA ILE A 5 1.42 -20.25 -11.17
C ILE A 5 2.16 -18.92 -10.98
N LEU A 6 3.47 -18.95 -10.68
CA LEU A 6 4.27 -17.74 -10.55
C LEU A 6 4.48 -17.00 -11.89
N ALA A 7 4.48 -17.73 -13.01
CA ALA A 7 4.64 -17.14 -14.34
C ALA A 7 3.38 -16.38 -14.84
N ALA A 8 2.20 -16.70 -14.30
CA ALA A 8 0.96 -16.03 -14.68
C ALA A 8 0.81 -14.64 -14.02
N ALA A 9 1.38 -14.43 -12.85
CA ALA A 9 1.36 -13.14 -12.16
C ALA A 9 2.32 -12.11 -12.81
N ALA A 10 3.43 -12.57 -13.40
CA ALA A 10 4.40 -11.70 -14.05
C ALA A 10 3.95 -11.20 -15.45
N GLY A 11 2.98 -11.88 -16.07
CA GLY A 11 2.50 -11.54 -17.42
C GLY A 11 1.38 -10.51 -17.49
N LEU A 12 0.73 -10.17 -16.38
CA LEU A 12 -0.40 -9.23 -16.34
C LEU A 12 0.01 -7.75 -16.15
N PHE A 13 1.30 -7.46 -16.01
CA PHE A 13 1.81 -6.11 -15.74
C PHE A 13 1.93 -5.22 -16.98
N ALA A 14 1.48 -5.64 -18.13
CA ALA A 14 1.74 -4.96 -19.40
C ALA A 14 0.48 -4.43 -20.11
N CYS A 15 -0.55 -4.01 -19.43
CA CYS A 15 -1.62 -3.17 -20.04
C CYS A 15 -2.66 -2.79 -18.99
N VAL A 16 -2.63 -1.60 -18.53
CA VAL A 16 -3.70 -0.60 -18.46
C VAL A 16 -3.14 0.62 -17.73
N VAL A 17 -2.58 1.55 -18.48
CA VAL A 17 -2.35 2.91 -17.98
C VAL A 17 -3.66 3.67 -18.13
N SER A 18 -4.48 3.66 -17.12
CA SER A 18 -5.53 4.66 -16.96
C SER A 18 -5.26 5.46 -15.70
N ALA A 19 -5.40 6.77 -15.82
CA ALA A 19 -5.08 7.78 -14.84
C ALA A 19 -5.75 7.52 -13.48
N ALA A 20 -5.01 6.94 -12.54
CA ALA A 20 -5.42 6.85 -11.15
C ALA A 20 -4.26 7.34 -10.28
N GLU A 21 -4.48 8.38 -9.49
CA GLU A 21 -3.62 8.67 -8.37
C GLU A 21 -3.53 7.39 -7.51
N ALA A 22 -2.34 7.03 -7.05
CA ALA A 22 -2.12 5.86 -6.19
C ALA A 22 -2.67 6.11 -4.77
N ARG A 23 -3.95 6.45 -4.69
CA ARG A 23 -4.68 6.69 -3.43
C ARG A 23 -5.43 5.43 -3.02
N PRO A 24 -5.59 5.19 -1.71
CA PRO A 24 -6.37 4.05 -1.18
C PRO A 24 -7.82 4.03 -1.67
N VAL A 25 -8.40 5.21 -1.95
CA VAL A 25 -9.70 5.40 -2.62
C VAL A 25 -9.49 6.43 -3.73
N SER A 26 -9.71 6.00 -4.97
CA SER A 26 -9.55 6.82 -6.18
C SER A 26 -10.84 7.59 -6.52
N TYR A 27 -10.95 8.10 -7.74
CA TYR A 27 -12.20 8.67 -8.24
C TYR A 27 -13.24 7.58 -8.53
N GLU A 28 -14.50 7.94 -8.49
CA GLU A 28 -15.61 7.02 -8.79
C GLU A 28 -15.50 6.42 -10.20
N GLY A 29 -15.63 5.10 -10.29
CA GLY A 29 -15.43 4.33 -11.51
C GLY A 29 -13.96 4.00 -11.83
N GLY A 30 -13.01 4.46 -11.00
CA GLY A 30 -11.58 4.27 -11.22
C GLY A 30 -11.07 2.90 -10.77
N TRP A 31 -10.08 2.40 -11.50
CA TRP A 31 -9.24 1.27 -11.11
C TRP A 31 -7.87 1.75 -10.69
N THR A 32 -7.33 1.16 -9.63
CA THR A 32 -5.98 1.44 -9.14
C THR A 32 -5.21 0.15 -8.96
N VAL A 33 -3.94 0.16 -9.34
CA VAL A 33 -2.99 -0.92 -9.10
C VAL A 33 -1.87 -0.38 -8.22
N ILE A 34 -1.65 -1.00 -7.08
CA ILE A 34 -0.59 -0.68 -6.13
C ILE A 34 0.31 -1.89 -6.03
N GLY A 35 1.61 -1.70 -6.14
CA GLY A 35 2.62 -2.69 -5.83
C GLY A 35 3.65 -2.07 -4.90
N GLU A 36 3.97 -2.75 -3.83
CA GLU A 36 4.98 -2.30 -2.86
C GLU A 36 5.89 -3.45 -2.48
N ARG A 37 7.16 -3.13 -2.31
CA ARG A 37 8.15 -4.04 -1.78
C ARG A 37 8.95 -3.28 -0.73
N ASP A 38 8.81 -3.70 0.50
CA ASP A 38 9.61 -3.24 1.62
C ASP A 38 10.68 -4.29 1.99
N ARG A 39 11.29 -4.15 3.15
CA ARG A 39 12.32 -5.06 3.66
C ARG A 39 11.75 -6.45 3.99
N THR A 40 10.54 -6.55 4.48
CA THR A 40 9.93 -7.77 5.06
C THR A 40 8.87 -8.37 4.16
N SER A 41 8.21 -7.57 3.33
CA SER A 41 7.07 -8.00 2.52
C SER A 41 7.12 -7.50 1.08
N THR A 42 6.29 -8.09 0.27
CA THR A 42 5.96 -7.61 -1.07
C THR A 42 4.47 -7.80 -1.27
N TYR A 43 3.73 -6.74 -1.60
CA TYR A 43 2.32 -6.88 -1.89
C TYR A 43 1.92 -6.24 -3.22
N ALA A 44 0.80 -6.72 -3.75
CA ALA A 44 0.08 -6.12 -4.84
C ALA A 44 -1.41 -6.03 -4.49
N LEU A 45 -2.00 -4.88 -4.78
CA LEU A 45 -3.43 -4.62 -4.61
C LEU A 45 -3.98 -4.05 -5.91
N VAL A 46 -5.05 -4.66 -6.41
CA VAL A 46 -5.85 -4.12 -7.52
C VAL A 46 -7.23 -3.83 -6.97
N HIS A 47 -7.64 -2.57 -7.00
CA HIS A 47 -8.94 -2.18 -6.46
C HIS A 47 -9.75 -1.31 -7.43
N TYR A 48 -11.06 -1.39 -7.28
CA TYR A 48 -12.07 -0.59 -7.97
C TYR A 48 -12.77 0.32 -6.97
N THR A 49 -13.06 1.55 -7.37
CA THR A 49 -13.74 2.57 -6.56
C THR A 49 -15.16 2.79 -7.10
N PRO A 50 -16.18 2.03 -6.62
CA PRO A 50 -17.56 2.22 -7.08
C PRO A 50 -18.20 3.51 -6.60
N HIS A 51 -17.69 4.08 -5.52
CA HIS A 51 -18.17 5.32 -4.89
C HIS A 51 -16.97 6.07 -4.30
N TYR A 52 -17.00 7.39 -4.30
CA TYR A 52 -15.86 8.22 -3.89
C TYR A 52 -15.35 8.00 -2.45
N GLU A 53 -16.15 7.30 -1.62
CA GLU A 53 -15.76 6.94 -0.24
C GLU A 53 -15.27 5.49 -0.10
N TRP A 54 -15.48 4.64 -1.11
CA TRP A 54 -15.21 3.21 -1.00
C TRP A 54 -14.38 2.66 -2.16
N SER A 55 -13.40 1.84 -1.82
CA SER A 55 -12.75 0.96 -2.78
C SER A 55 -12.78 -0.49 -2.30
N PHE A 56 -12.86 -1.41 -3.27
CA PHE A 56 -12.84 -2.85 -3.05
C PHE A 56 -11.84 -3.48 -4.02
N GLY A 57 -11.02 -4.39 -3.51
CA GLY A 57 -9.98 -4.97 -4.33
C GLY A 57 -9.55 -6.37 -3.91
N VAL A 58 -8.64 -6.91 -4.71
CA VAL A 58 -7.93 -8.16 -4.41
C VAL A 58 -6.50 -7.81 -4.03
N ARG A 59 -6.01 -8.45 -2.97
CA ARG A 59 -4.67 -8.27 -2.42
C ARG A 59 -3.96 -9.61 -2.37
N THR A 60 -2.72 -9.62 -2.82
CA THR A 60 -1.75 -10.68 -2.53
C THR A 60 -0.58 -10.06 -1.78
N GLU A 61 -0.09 -10.70 -0.73
CA GLU A 61 1.03 -10.22 0.08
C GLU A 61 1.92 -11.40 0.45
N TRP A 62 3.19 -11.30 0.14
CA TRP A 62 4.21 -12.26 0.53
C TRP A 62 5.04 -11.69 1.67
N MET A 63 4.88 -12.26 2.87
CA MET A 63 5.71 -12.04 4.04
C MET A 63 6.98 -12.88 3.87
N ARG A 64 8.06 -12.26 3.42
CA ARG A 64 9.30 -12.96 3.05
C ARG A 64 10.03 -13.55 4.23
N ASP A 65 9.97 -12.89 5.38
CA ASP A 65 10.66 -13.35 6.59
C ASP A 65 9.98 -14.61 7.19
N ASP A 66 8.67 -14.76 6.94
CA ASP A 66 7.86 -15.86 7.47
C ASP A 66 7.60 -16.95 6.43
N ASP A 67 8.00 -16.78 5.16
CA ASP A 67 7.67 -17.64 4.04
C ASP A 67 6.15 -17.91 3.93
N VAL A 68 5.33 -16.88 4.08
CA VAL A 68 3.88 -16.94 4.03
C VAL A 68 3.33 -16.06 2.92
N VAL A 69 2.37 -16.56 2.16
CA VAL A 69 1.63 -15.79 1.15
C VAL A 69 0.17 -15.68 1.58
N PHE A 70 -0.29 -14.45 1.70
CA PHE A 70 -1.70 -14.10 1.86
C PHE A 70 -2.33 -13.80 0.49
N ASN A 71 -3.53 -14.32 0.26
CA ASN A 71 -4.39 -13.97 -0.87
C ASN A 71 -5.80 -13.69 -0.35
N GLY A 72 -6.33 -12.51 -0.66
CA GLY A 72 -7.62 -12.12 -0.12
C GLY A 72 -8.23 -10.89 -0.79
N VAL A 73 -9.28 -10.40 -0.16
CA VAL A 73 -9.98 -9.18 -0.55
C VAL A 73 -9.73 -8.07 0.46
N GLN A 74 -9.78 -6.83 -0.01
CA GLN A 74 -9.66 -5.63 0.82
C GLN A 74 -10.77 -4.66 0.51
N ALA A 75 -11.36 -4.09 1.54
CA ALA A 75 -12.21 -2.92 1.48
C ALA A 75 -11.50 -1.74 2.14
N THR A 76 -11.58 -0.57 1.52
CA THR A 76 -11.07 0.68 2.07
C THR A 76 -12.16 1.73 2.05
N HIS A 77 -12.34 2.42 3.16
CA HIS A 77 -13.30 3.49 3.35
C HIS A 77 -12.58 4.81 3.61
N LEU A 78 -12.88 5.82 2.82
CA LEU A 78 -12.51 7.20 3.10
C LEU A 78 -13.46 7.74 4.18
N VAL A 79 -12.99 7.72 5.43
CA VAL A 79 -13.78 8.13 6.60
C VAL A 79 -14.05 9.63 6.58
N HIS A 80 -13.04 10.42 6.22
CA HIS A 80 -13.16 11.86 6.10
C HIS A 80 -12.10 12.46 5.19
N ARG A 81 -12.47 13.56 4.53
CA ARG A 81 -11.57 14.38 3.73
C ARG A 81 -11.75 15.87 4.08
N TRP A 82 -10.66 16.51 4.41
CA TRP A 82 -10.59 17.93 4.67
C TRP A 82 -9.99 18.64 3.47
N PHE A 83 -10.64 19.69 3.02
CA PHE A 83 -10.13 20.58 1.98
C PHE A 83 -9.93 21.97 2.57
N GLU A 84 -8.70 22.46 2.43
CA GLU A 84 -8.33 23.83 2.70
C GLU A 84 -7.78 24.47 1.42
N PRO A 85 -7.70 25.80 1.31
CA PRO A 85 -7.23 26.44 0.07
C PRO A 85 -5.88 25.96 -0.43
N ASP A 86 -4.97 25.61 0.47
CA ASP A 86 -3.60 25.22 0.16
C ASP A 86 -3.22 23.80 0.62
N SER A 87 -4.17 23.05 1.18
CA SER A 87 -3.90 21.71 1.69
C SER A 87 -5.11 20.77 1.59
N GLN A 88 -4.82 19.47 1.59
CA GLN A 88 -5.80 18.41 1.70
C GLN A 88 -5.34 17.42 2.74
N ALA A 89 -6.29 16.90 3.54
CA ALA A 89 -6.03 15.77 4.42
C ALA A 89 -7.10 14.70 4.23
N ASN A 90 -6.72 13.45 4.43
CA ASN A 90 -7.62 12.31 4.32
C ASN A 90 -7.42 11.39 5.51
N LEU A 91 -8.51 10.74 5.93
CA LEU A 91 -8.51 9.67 6.91
C LEU A 91 -9.21 8.45 6.28
N TYR A 92 -8.55 7.32 6.29
CA TYR A 92 -9.06 6.06 5.77
C TYR A 92 -9.08 4.99 6.87
N ALA A 93 -10.05 4.10 6.77
CA ALA A 93 -10.06 2.82 7.46
C ALA A 93 -10.09 1.70 6.41
N TYR A 94 -9.35 0.63 6.63
CA TYR A 94 -9.35 -0.50 5.72
C TYR A 94 -9.30 -1.82 6.46
N ALA A 95 -9.83 -2.86 5.84
CA ALA A 95 -9.76 -4.22 6.33
C ALA A 95 -9.74 -5.20 5.17
N GLY A 96 -9.17 -6.37 5.42
CA GLY A 96 -9.13 -7.45 4.45
C GLY A 96 -9.21 -8.82 5.13
N ALA A 97 -9.68 -9.79 4.35
CA ALA A 97 -9.77 -11.18 4.78
C ALA A 97 -9.47 -12.10 3.59
N GLY A 98 -8.94 -13.27 3.87
CA GLY A 98 -8.56 -14.25 2.86
C GLY A 98 -7.95 -15.49 3.46
N LEU A 99 -7.04 -16.07 2.71
CA LEU A 99 -6.28 -17.25 3.11
C LEU A 99 -4.79 -16.93 3.09
N ALA A 100 -4.07 -17.43 4.08
CA ALA A 100 -2.62 -17.45 4.11
C ALA A 100 -2.12 -18.90 4.04
N GLU A 101 -1.05 -19.11 3.31
CA GLU A 101 -0.40 -20.42 3.19
C GLU A 101 1.11 -20.30 3.28
N GLY A 102 1.73 -21.28 3.89
CA GLY A 102 3.17 -21.39 3.91
C GLY A 102 3.72 -21.77 2.54
N ILE A 103 4.87 -21.20 2.19
CA ILE A 103 5.61 -21.53 0.99
C ILE A 103 7.04 -21.94 1.35
N ASP A 104 7.74 -22.53 0.39
CA ASP A 104 9.15 -22.93 0.52
C ASP A 104 9.44 -23.71 1.81
N ALA A 105 10.08 -23.14 2.79
CA ALA A 105 10.49 -23.79 4.02
C ALA A 105 9.39 -23.82 5.11
N ASN A 106 8.32 -23.05 4.95
CA ASN A 106 7.23 -23.01 5.92
C ASN A 106 6.18 -24.09 5.63
N PRO A 107 5.98 -25.09 6.52
CA PRO A 107 5.03 -26.19 6.31
C PRO A 107 3.56 -25.81 6.62
N MET A 108 3.25 -24.54 6.91
CA MET A 108 1.90 -24.11 7.26
C MET A 108 0.91 -24.44 6.15
N ALA A 109 -0.16 -25.16 6.50
CA ALA A 109 -1.30 -25.36 5.61
C ALA A 109 -2.06 -24.03 5.42
N SER A 110 -2.92 -23.98 4.39
CA SER A 110 -3.78 -22.82 4.16
C SER A 110 -4.73 -22.60 5.34
N ASP A 111 -4.75 -21.39 5.88
CA ASP A 111 -5.57 -20.99 7.02
C ASP A 111 -6.24 -19.64 6.77
N ALA A 112 -7.32 -19.38 7.53
CA ALA A 112 -8.01 -18.10 7.49
C ALA A 112 -7.11 -16.99 8.02
N ALA A 113 -7.09 -15.87 7.32
CA ALA A 113 -6.20 -14.77 7.60
C ALA A 113 -6.89 -13.42 7.38
N GLY A 114 -6.40 -12.38 8.04
CA GLY A 114 -6.98 -11.05 7.88
C GLY A 114 -6.14 -9.94 8.47
N PHE A 115 -6.54 -8.72 8.15
CA PHE A 115 -5.92 -7.50 8.66
C PHE A 115 -6.94 -6.37 8.76
N ALA A 116 -6.64 -5.40 9.58
CA ALA A 116 -7.35 -4.13 9.64
C ALA A 116 -6.38 -2.98 9.96
N GLY A 117 -6.67 -1.80 9.47
CA GLY A 117 -5.82 -0.66 9.70
C GLY A 117 -6.51 0.68 9.45
N VAL A 118 -5.78 1.71 9.81
CA VAL A 118 -6.14 3.10 9.53
C VAL A 118 -4.97 3.79 8.86
N MET A 119 -5.27 4.72 7.98
CA MET A 119 -4.28 5.56 7.31
C MET A 119 -4.76 7.00 7.33
N ALA A 120 -3.86 7.92 7.57
CA ALA A 120 -4.10 9.35 7.42
C ALA A 120 -3.00 9.95 6.54
N ASP A 121 -3.37 10.88 5.69
CA ASP A 121 -2.41 11.69 4.94
C ASP A 121 -2.81 13.17 4.99
N TRP A 122 -1.81 14.02 4.85
CA TRP A 122 -1.94 15.46 4.69
C TRP A 122 -0.92 15.94 3.67
N GLU A 123 -1.36 16.75 2.72
CA GLU A 123 -0.50 17.27 1.68
C GLU A 123 -0.80 18.73 1.36
N THR A 124 0.25 19.44 1.00
CA THR A 124 0.23 20.72 0.33
C THR A 124 0.97 20.59 -1.01
N ARG A 125 1.11 21.64 -1.77
CA ARG A 125 1.99 21.61 -2.96
C ARG A 125 3.46 21.34 -2.63
N ARG A 126 3.89 21.48 -1.36
CA ARG A 126 5.29 21.41 -0.95
C ARG A 126 5.57 20.40 0.16
N TRP A 127 4.61 20.10 1.02
CA TRP A 127 4.78 19.23 2.17
C TRP A 127 3.82 18.05 2.10
N PHE A 128 4.33 16.90 2.47
CA PHE A 128 3.55 15.66 2.61
C PHE A 128 3.82 15.05 3.98
N ALA A 129 2.78 14.58 4.64
CA ALA A 129 2.87 13.75 5.83
C ALA A 129 1.85 12.63 5.72
N SER A 130 2.21 11.42 6.14
CA SER A 130 1.25 10.33 6.31
C SER A 130 1.58 9.49 7.53
N TYR A 131 0.56 8.80 8.00
CA TYR A 131 0.64 7.82 9.07
C TYR A 131 -0.25 6.63 8.75
N GLU A 132 0.24 5.44 9.01
CA GLU A 132 -0.49 4.19 8.88
C GLU A 132 -0.29 3.35 10.13
N ALA A 133 -1.36 2.68 10.60
CA ALA A 133 -1.29 1.64 11.62
C ALA A 133 -2.13 0.45 11.15
N ARG A 134 -1.56 -0.75 11.23
CA ARG A 134 -2.20 -2.02 10.82
C ARG A 134 -1.96 -3.10 11.88
N VAL A 135 -2.98 -3.89 12.11
CA VAL A 135 -2.89 -5.19 12.78
C VAL A 135 -3.25 -6.29 11.79
N SER A 136 -2.55 -7.39 11.81
CA SER A 136 -2.77 -8.53 10.91
C SER A 136 -2.52 -9.85 11.62
N ASP A 137 -3.20 -10.90 11.13
CA ASP A 137 -2.89 -12.27 11.46
C ASP A 137 -2.92 -13.08 10.16
N PHE A 138 -1.75 -13.53 9.75
CA PHE A 138 -1.56 -14.33 8.55
C PHE A 138 -1.14 -15.77 8.88
N GLY A 139 -1.62 -16.27 10.04
CA GLY A 139 -1.37 -17.63 10.48
C GLY A 139 -0.05 -17.85 11.23
N ALA A 140 0.82 -16.84 11.28
CA ALA A 140 2.06 -16.84 12.07
C ALA A 140 1.86 -16.17 13.45
N GLY A 141 0.63 -15.77 13.77
CA GLY A 141 0.26 -14.97 14.94
C GLY A 141 -0.03 -13.51 14.58
N ALA A 142 -0.55 -12.79 15.58
CA ALA A 142 -0.88 -11.38 15.39
C ALA A 142 0.39 -10.54 15.26
N ASP A 143 0.43 -9.66 14.25
CA ASP A 143 1.49 -8.69 14.01
C ASP A 143 0.89 -7.28 13.98
N ALA A 144 1.64 -6.31 14.48
CA ALA A 144 1.27 -4.90 14.47
C ALA A 144 2.34 -4.08 13.74
N MET A 145 1.91 -3.15 12.92
CA MET A 145 2.78 -2.25 12.16
C MET A 145 2.30 -0.82 12.29
N GLN A 146 3.26 0.11 12.39
CA GLN A 146 3.03 1.53 12.25
C GLN A 146 4.07 2.12 11.30
N ALA A 147 3.66 3.03 10.44
CA ALA A 147 4.55 3.77 9.55
C ALA A 147 4.19 5.25 9.53
N ALA A 148 5.19 6.10 9.54
CA ALA A 148 5.04 7.54 9.39
C ALA A 148 5.97 8.03 8.28
N ARG A 149 5.45 8.88 7.36
CA ARG A 149 6.23 9.48 6.28
C ARG A 149 6.19 10.99 6.38
N LEU A 150 7.32 11.63 6.12
CA LEU A 150 7.42 13.07 5.93
C LEU A 150 8.16 13.34 4.62
N GLY A 151 7.65 14.26 3.83
CA GLY A 151 8.23 14.60 2.53
C GLY A 151 8.17 16.08 2.21
N VAL A 152 9.11 16.49 1.37
CA VAL A 152 9.18 17.85 0.82
C VAL A 152 9.41 17.80 -0.68
N ALA A 153 8.66 18.61 -1.44
CA ALA A 153 8.90 18.83 -2.85
C ALA A 153 10.03 19.88 -2.99
N PRO A 154 11.17 19.55 -3.60
CA PRO A 154 12.28 20.50 -3.78
C PRO A 154 11.91 21.63 -4.73
N TYR A 155 10.95 21.45 -5.61
CA TYR A 155 10.39 22.44 -6.52
C TYR A 155 8.86 22.26 -6.62
N LEU A 156 8.19 23.31 -7.10
CA LEU A 156 6.76 23.26 -7.43
C LEU A 156 6.62 23.04 -8.93
N GLY A 157 6.06 21.89 -9.32
CA GLY A 157 5.73 21.59 -10.71
C GLY A 157 4.34 22.15 -11.08
N ASP A 158 4.13 22.39 -12.36
CA ASP A 158 2.82 22.71 -12.93
C ASP A 158 2.08 21.43 -13.35
N PHE A 159 0.81 21.59 -13.74
CA PHE A 159 0.01 20.47 -14.18
C PHE A 159 0.67 19.76 -15.38
N GLY A 160 0.88 18.44 -15.23
CA GLY A 160 1.52 17.61 -16.26
C GLY A 160 3.04 17.51 -16.15
N ASP A 161 3.66 18.27 -15.26
CA ASP A 161 5.08 18.11 -14.96
C ASP A 161 5.35 16.83 -14.15
N LEU A 162 6.63 16.46 -14.09
CA LEU A 162 7.10 15.47 -13.14
C LEU A 162 7.21 16.12 -11.77
N HIS A 163 6.43 15.63 -10.81
CA HIS A 163 6.55 16.03 -9.41
C HIS A 163 7.52 15.09 -8.69
N THR A 164 8.45 15.66 -7.94
CA THR A 164 9.44 14.91 -7.18
C THR A 164 9.33 15.26 -5.70
N TRP A 165 9.42 14.24 -4.84
CA TRP A 165 9.43 14.41 -3.39
C TRP A 165 10.64 13.70 -2.81
N VAL A 166 11.29 14.36 -1.88
CA VAL A 166 12.32 13.77 -1.00
C VAL A 166 11.64 13.50 0.32
N MET A 167 11.67 12.26 0.77
CA MET A 167 10.89 11.80 1.91
C MET A 167 11.74 10.95 2.85
N VAL A 168 11.27 10.80 4.06
CA VAL A 168 11.73 9.79 5.01
C VAL A 168 10.52 9.05 5.55
N GLU A 169 10.63 7.74 5.63
CA GLU A 169 9.69 6.86 6.31
C GLU A 169 10.33 6.32 7.58
N ILE A 170 9.55 6.27 8.66
CA ILE A 170 9.87 5.52 9.89
C ILE A 170 8.80 4.44 10.01
N ASP A 171 9.24 3.20 9.96
CA ASP A 171 8.42 2.00 10.13
C ASP A 171 8.72 1.36 11.48
N GLN A 172 7.68 0.95 12.19
CA GLN A 172 7.77 0.24 13.46
C GLN A 172 6.98 -1.07 13.40
N ARG A 173 7.64 -2.18 13.68
CA ARG A 173 7.09 -3.54 13.80
C ARG A 173 7.63 -4.18 15.06
N PRO A 174 6.91 -4.10 16.21
CA PRO A 174 7.42 -4.52 17.52
C PRO A 174 7.84 -5.99 17.58
N GLU A 175 7.20 -6.85 16.80
CA GLU A 175 7.42 -8.31 16.78
C GLU A 175 8.64 -8.73 15.94
N ARG A 176 9.36 -7.79 15.31
CA ARG A 176 10.49 -8.08 14.44
C ARG A 176 11.84 -7.84 15.14
N ASP A 177 12.89 -8.54 14.72
CA ASP A 177 14.26 -8.40 15.22
C ASP A 177 14.78 -6.95 15.14
N THR A 178 14.37 -6.22 14.12
CA THR A 178 14.63 -4.79 13.98
C THR A 178 13.32 -4.03 14.06
N PRO A 179 12.88 -3.64 15.26
CA PRO A 179 11.53 -3.14 15.46
C PRO A 179 11.28 -1.74 14.88
N VAL A 180 12.33 -0.98 14.63
CA VAL A 180 12.23 0.37 14.02
C VAL A 180 13.22 0.51 12.89
N THR A 181 12.75 0.97 11.74
CA THR A 181 13.58 1.31 10.59
C THR A 181 13.30 2.71 10.10
N ALA A 182 14.31 3.35 9.51
CA ALA A 182 14.17 4.64 8.84
C ALA A 182 14.69 4.50 7.40
N THR A 183 13.83 4.81 6.44
CA THR A 183 14.12 4.65 5.01
C THR A 183 14.01 6.00 4.32
N PRO A 184 15.08 6.53 3.71
CA PRO A 184 14.97 7.67 2.80
C PRO A 184 14.26 7.22 1.53
N LEU A 185 13.33 8.05 1.01
CA LEU A 185 12.53 7.75 -0.16
C LEU A 185 12.60 8.89 -1.17
N LEU A 186 12.60 8.54 -2.44
CA LEU A 186 12.32 9.44 -3.55
C LEU A 186 10.99 9.02 -4.18
N ARG A 187 10.05 9.97 -4.25
CA ARG A 187 8.77 9.78 -4.95
C ARG A 187 8.76 10.60 -6.22
N PHE A 188 8.34 9.96 -7.28
CA PHE A 188 8.12 10.56 -8.59
C PHE A 188 6.66 10.37 -8.97
N PHE A 189 5.99 11.45 -9.33
CA PHE A 189 4.60 11.42 -9.73
C PHE A 189 4.41 12.20 -11.04
N LYS A 190 3.76 11.58 -12.02
CA LYS A 190 3.40 12.22 -13.29
C LYS A 190 2.08 11.65 -13.82
N GLY A 191 1.10 12.50 -13.98
CA GLY A 191 -0.25 12.08 -14.42
C GLY A 191 -0.86 11.11 -13.41
N SER A 192 -0.95 9.84 -13.77
CA SER A 192 -1.50 8.77 -12.93
C SER A 192 -0.45 7.78 -12.43
N ALA A 193 0.80 7.96 -12.83
CA ALA A 193 1.89 7.07 -12.45
C ALA A 193 2.63 7.63 -11.24
N LEU A 194 2.78 6.82 -10.21
CA LEU A 194 3.57 7.10 -9.03
C LEU A 194 4.63 6.00 -8.88
N LEU A 195 5.87 6.43 -8.63
CA LEU A 195 7.00 5.55 -8.33
C LEU A 195 7.69 6.04 -7.06
N GLU A 196 7.91 5.15 -6.12
CA GLU A 196 8.75 5.39 -4.94
C GLU A 196 9.96 4.46 -4.95
N ILE A 197 11.10 4.99 -4.51
CA ILE A 197 12.36 4.26 -4.38
C ILE A 197 12.99 4.65 -3.04
N GLY A 198 13.33 3.64 -2.22
CA GLY A 198 13.99 3.79 -0.94
C GLY A 198 15.06 2.75 -0.70
#